data_9b626fa6c87a473f1021fc7cf1345bda
#
_entry.id   9b626fa6c87a473f1021fc7cf1345bda
#
_cell.length_a   1.000
_cell.length_b   1.000
_cell.length_c   1.000
_cell.angle_alpha   90.00
_cell.angle_beta   90.00
_cell.angle_gamma   90.00
#
_symmetry.space_group_name_H-M   'P 1'
#
loop_
_entity.id
_entity.type
_entity.pdbx_description
1 polymer ?
#
loop_
_entity_poly.entity_id
_entity_poly.type
_entity_poly.pdbx_seq_one_letter_code
_entity_poly.pdbx_strand_id
1 'polypeptide(L)'
;VIAKIANVKHHLWIGTADIKDLYVKSSSMTVPFLKVISRLIERGVEVRLIHAKEPGPNFRKDFDDYSILAKRLERVLCPRVHFKMVIFDLETAYVGSANLTGAGLGMKGERNRNFEAGVLTNAPSFVEQAINQFDFVWNGSQCKKCGRKRFCPDSPLKY
;
A
#
# COMPACT_ATOMS: atom_id res chain seq x y z
N VAL A 1 -9.79 -1.39 7.99
CA VAL A 1 -8.87 -0.91 6.95
C VAL A 1 -9.49 -1.13 5.57
N ILE A 2 -9.72 -2.37 5.14
CA ILE A 2 -10.21 -2.70 3.77
C ILE A 2 -11.53 -1.97 3.43
N ALA A 3 -12.54 -2.03 4.33
CA ALA A 3 -13.81 -1.36 4.10
C ALA A 3 -13.65 0.17 3.91
N LYS A 4 -12.68 0.78 4.59
CA LYS A 4 -12.40 2.22 4.46
C LYS A 4 -11.74 2.56 3.12
N ILE A 5 -10.89 1.68 2.57
CA ILE A 5 -10.24 1.87 1.26
C ILE A 5 -11.27 2.11 0.16
N ALA A 6 -12.35 1.32 0.12
CA ALA A 6 -13.39 1.45 -0.92
C ALA A 6 -14.11 2.80 -0.94
N ASN A 7 -14.07 3.54 0.17
CA ASN A 7 -14.76 4.81 0.38
C ASN A 7 -13.86 6.05 0.28
N VAL A 8 -12.59 5.90 -0.10
CA VAL A 8 -11.65 6.99 -0.30
C VAL A 8 -12.12 7.87 -1.46
N LYS A 9 -11.95 9.19 -1.31
CA LYS A 9 -12.43 10.20 -2.27
C LYS A 9 -11.32 10.86 -3.07
N HIS A 10 -10.15 11.10 -2.45
CA HIS A 10 -9.09 11.90 -3.05
C HIS A 10 -7.72 11.22 -3.04
N HIS A 11 -7.28 10.72 -1.88
CA HIS A 11 -5.92 10.21 -1.71
C HIS A 11 -5.90 8.88 -0.95
N LEU A 12 -5.25 7.89 -1.54
CA LEU A 12 -4.97 6.61 -0.88
C LEU A 12 -3.47 6.33 -0.93
N TRP A 13 -2.79 6.45 0.19
CA TRP A 13 -1.37 6.15 0.29
C TRP A 13 -1.17 4.87 1.09
N ILE A 14 -0.45 3.92 0.52
CA ILE A 14 -0.22 2.58 1.09
C ILE A 14 1.27 2.33 1.21
N GLY A 15 1.72 2.02 2.41
CA GLY A 15 3.07 1.56 2.66
C GLY A 15 3.08 0.16 3.29
N THR A 16 3.85 -0.79 2.74
CA THR A 16 3.89 -2.17 3.23
C THR A 16 5.25 -2.81 2.97
N ALA A 17 5.70 -3.67 3.90
CA ALA A 17 6.92 -4.43 3.68
C ALA A 17 6.73 -5.59 2.69
N ASP A 18 5.54 -6.17 2.67
CA ASP A 18 5.20 -7.27 1.77
C ASP A 18 3.83 -7.03 1.15
N ILE A 19 3.74 -7.23 -0.15
CA ILE A 19 2.49 -7.17 -0.90
C ILE A 19 2.32 -8.48 -1.66
N LYS A 20 1.14 -9.06 -1.53
CA LYS A 20 0.80 -10.31 -2.21
C LYS A 20 -0.53 -10.16 -2.90
N ASP A 21 -0.80 -11.11 -3.77
CA ASP A 21 -2.14 -11.38 -4.24
C ASP A 21 -3.12 -11.41 -3.05
N LEU A 22 -4.10 -10.53 -3.09
CA LEU A 22 -5.07 -10.29 -2.03
C LEU A 22 -6.46 -10.15 -2.63
N TYR A 23 -7.37 -10.98 -2.16
CA TYR A 23 -8.78 -10.91 -2.50
C TYR A 23 -9.58 -10.30 -1.35
N VAL A 24 -10.49 -9.41 -1.67
CA VAL A 24 -11.30 -8.69 -0.68
C VAL A 24 -12.79 -8.89 -0.96
N LYS A 25 -13.60 -8.91 0.09
CA LYS A 25 -15.06 -8.91 -0.03
C LYS A 25 -15.52 -7.52 -0.47
N SER A 26 -16.21 -7.46 -1.60
CA SER A 26 -16.86 -6.26 -2.13
C SER A 26 -18.34 -6.60 -2.35
N SER A 27 -19.20 -6.07 -1.49
CA SER A 27 -20.61 -6.43 -1.43
C SER A 27 -20.80 -7.95 -1.23
N SER A 28 -21.38 -8.66 -2.20
CA SER A 28 -21.61 -10.11 -2.17
C SER A 28 -20.50 -10.94 -2.83
N MET A 29 -19.50 -10.32 -3.44
CA MET A 29 -18.45 -11.01 -4.21
C MET A 29 -17.07 -10.81 -3.61
N THR A 30 -16.22 -11.82 -3.80
CA THR A 30 -14.78 -11.70 -3.53
C THR A 30 -14.07 -11.29 -4.82
N VAL A 31 -13.32 -10.20 -4.76
CA VAL A 31 -12.61 -9.63 -5.92
C VAL A 31 -11.15 -9.39 -5.59
N PRO A 32 -10.24 -9.39 -6.58
CA PRO A 32 -8.87 -8.96 -6.38
C PRO A 32 -8.80 -7.55 -5.78
N PHE A 33 -7.91 -7.32 -4.83
CA PHE A 33 -7.69 -6.00 -4.24
C PHE A 33 -7.32 -4.97 -5.31
N LEU A 34 -6.53 -5.36 -6.29
CA LEU A 34 -6.15 -4.50 -7.41
C LEU A 34 -7.34 -4.00 -8.23
N LYS A 35 -8.44 -4.77 -8.29
CA LYS A 35 -9.71 -4.31 -8.88
C LYS A 35 -10.33 -3.16 -8.08
N VAL A 36 -10.20 -3.17 -6.76
CA VAL A 36 -10.66 -2.06 -5.92
C VAL A 36 -9.79 -0.83 -6.18
N ILE A 37 -8.48 -1.00 -6.27
CA ILE A 37 -7.53 0.09 -6.58
C ILE A 37 -7.79 0.67 -7.98
N SER A 38 -8.00 -0.16 -8.99
CA SER A 38 -8.29 0.32 -10.35
C SER A 38 -9.55 1.20 -10.39
N ARG A 39 -10.62 0.78 -9.70
CA ARG A 39 -11.86 1.56 -9.59
C ARG A 39 -11.69 2.89 -8.86
N LEU A 40 -10.82 2.94 -7.84
CA LEU A 40 -10.49 4.20 -7.17
C LEU A 40 -9.81 5.17 -8.14
N ILE A 41 -8.80 4.68 -8.87
CA ILE A 41 -8.07 5.47 -9.85
C ILE A 41 -9.00 5.95 -10.99
N GLU A 42 -9.90 5.12 -11.48
CA GLU A 42 -10.92 5.47 -12.48
C GLU A 42 -11.84 6.61 -12.00
N ARG A 43 -12.11 6.69 -10.70
CA ARG A 43 -12.86 7.77 -10.06
C ARG A 43 -12.04 9.03 -9.78
N GLY A 44 -10.76 9.05 -10.15
CA GLY A 44 -9.86 10.19 -9.95
C GLY A 44 -9.11 10.20 -8.61
N VAL A 45 -9.14 9.12 -7.83
CA VAL A 45 -8.35 9.02 -6.60
C VAL A 45 -6.87 8.87 -6.93
N GLU A 46 -6.03 9.70 -6.30
CA GLU A 46 -4.58 9.54 -6.34
C GLU A 46 -4.18 8.37 -5.44
N VAL A 47 -3.52 7.37 -6.03
CA VAL A 47 -3.07 6.20 -5.27
C VAL A 47 -1.55 6.10 -5.32
N ARG A 48 -0.91 6.12 -4.14
CA ARG A 48 0.52 5.90 -3.95
C ARG A 48 0.79 4.60 -3.22
N LEU A 49 1.73 3.81 -3.70
CA LEU A 49 2.13 2.54 -3.11
C LEU A 49 3.64 2.47 -2.92
N ILE A 50 4.08 2.33 -1.66
CA ILE A 50 5.46 1.98 -1.32
C ILE A 50 5.50 0.53 -0.86
N HIS A 51 6.39 -0.27 -1.44
CA HIS A 51 6.59 -1.65 -1.01
C HIS A 51 8.07 -2.05 -1.00
N ALA A 52 8.43 -3.08 -0.21
CA ALA A 52 9.83 -3.44 -0.02
C ALA A 52 10.31 -4.55 -0.95
N LYS A 53 9.41 -5.34 -1.51
CA LYS A 53 9.72 -6.50 -2.35
C LYS A 53 8.91 -6.50 -3.63
N GLU A 54 9.50 -7.01 -4.70
CA GLU A 54 8.74 -7.30 -5.91
C GLU A 54 7.61 -8.31 -5.61
N PRO A 55 6.39 -8.02 -6.07
CA PRO A 55 5.28 -8.94 -5.89
C PRO A 55 5.46 -10.22 -6.71
N GLY A 56 4.86 -11.32 -6.21
CA GLY A 56 4.86 -12.60 -6.89
C GLY A 56 4.04 -12.61 -8.20
N PRO A 57 4.11 -13.73 -8.96
CA PRO A 57 3.48 -13.83 -10.28
C PRO A 57 1.96 -13.63 -10.28
N ASN A 58 1.26 -14.10 -9.25
CA ASN A 58 -0.20 -13.91 -9.15
C ASN A 58 -0.59 -12.43 -9.05
N PHE A 59 0.14 -11.68 -8.22
CA PHE A 59 -0.09 -10.22 -8.15
C PHE A 59 0.19 -9.55 -9.49
N ARG A 60 1.25 -9.95 -10.20
CA ARG A 60 1.59 -9.39 -11.52
C ARG A 60 0.50 -9.68 -12.53
N LYS A 61 -0.02 -10.90 -12.55
CA LYS A 61 -1.16 -11.28 -13.41
C LYS A 61 -2.36 -10.38 -13.15
N ASP A 62 -2.77 -10.26 -11.89
CA ASP A 62 -3.89 -9.40 -11.51
C ASP A 62 -3.62 -7.91 -11.83
N PHE A 63 -2.36 -7.48 -11.74
CA PHE A 63 -1.95 -6.11 -12.10
C PHE A 63 -2.09 -5.85 -13.61
N ASP A 64 -1.70 -6.80 -14.44
CA ASP A 64 -1.75 -6.71 -15.90
C ASP A 64 -3.20 -6.72 -16.43
N ASP A 65 -4.13 -7.34 -15.70
CA ASP A 65 -5.56 -7.35 -16.03
C ASP A 65 -6.21 -5.95 -15.95
N TYR A 66 -5.56 -4.98 -15.28
CA TYR A 66 -6.07 -3.62 -15.12
C TYR A 66 -5.09 -2.58 -15.68
N SER A 67 -5.18 -2.29 -16.98
CA SER A 67 -4.25 -1.38 -17.70
C SER A 67 -4.15 0.02 -17.06
N ILE A 68 -5.17 0.49 -16.34
CA ILE A 68 -5.16 1.77 -15.64
C ILE A 68 -4.08 1.80 -14.53
N LEU A 69 -3.76 0.65 -13.91
CA LEU A 69 -2.76 0.56 -12.86
C LEU A 69 -1.37 0.89 -13.40
N ALA A 70 -0.99 0.33 -14.55
CA ALA A 70 0.29 0.62 -15.18
C ALA A 70 0.44 2.10 -15.58
N LYS A 71 -0.68 2.78 -15.87
CA LYS A 71 -0.69 4.18 -16.32
C LYS A 71 -0.74 5.19 -15.17
N ARG A 72 -1.39 4.86 -14.06
CA ARG A 72 -1.78 5.85 -13.04
C ARG A 72 -1.54 5.45 -11.60
N LEU A 73 -1.18 4.19 -11.30
CA LEU A 73 -0.74 3.83 -9.97
C LEU A 73 0.70 4.32 -9.76
N GLU A 74 0.88 5.28 -8.87
CA GLU A 74 2.22 5.71 -8.47
C GLU A 74 2.83 4.68 -7.52
N ARG A 75 3.97 4.09 -7.90
CA ARG A 75 4.58 3.00 -7.16
C ARG A 75 6.09 3.17 -6.98
N VAL A 76 6.56 2.96 -5.76
CA VAL A 76 7.98 2.98 -5.39
C VAL A 76 8.35 1.67 -4.69
N LEU A 77 9.42 1.02 -5.14
CA LEU A 77 10.03 -0.11 -4.46
C LEU A 77 11.23 0.37 -3.65
N CYS A 78 11.11 0.29 -2.32
CA CYS A 78 12.21 0.64 -1.41
C CYS A 78 12.53 -0.54 -0.48
N PRO A 79 13.67 -1.25 -0.65
CA PRO A 79 14.02 -2.45 0.13
C PRO A 79 14.21 -2.21 1.63
N ARG A 80 14.17 -0.96 2.08
CA ARG A 80 14.27 -0.58 3.50
C ARG A 80 12.91 -0.38 4.17
N VAL A 81 11.82 -0.36 3.41
CA VAL A 81 10.49 -0.17 3.98
C VAL A 81 10.09 -1.39 4.82
N HIS A 82 9.73 -1.13 6.06
CA HIS A 82 9.19 -2.15 6.95
C HIS A 82 7.94 -1.70 7.70
N PHE A 83 7.54 -0.45 7.57
CA PHE A 83 6.26 0.01 8.10
C PHE A 83 5.08 -0.60 7.33
N LYS A 84 3.94 -0.69 7.98
CA LYS A 84 2.65 -1.04 7.40
C LYS A 84 1.69 0.06 7.77
N MET A 85 1.36 0.90 6.80
CA MET A 85 0.47 2.03 7.00
C MET A 85 -0.45 2.23 5.80
N VAL A 86 -1.62 2.78 6.07
CA VAL A 86 -2.55 3.24 5.04
C VAL A 86 -3.07 4.62 5.45
N ILE A 87 -2.95 5.59 4.57
CA ILE A 87 -3.43 6.95 4.78
C ILE A 87 -4.60 7.17 3.82
N PHE A 88 -5.71 7.63 4.37
CA PHE A 88 -6.98 7.82 3.67
C PHE A 88 -7.30 9.31 3.63
N ASP A 89 -7.41 9.88 2.45
CA ASP A 89 -7.76 11.28 2.18
C ASP A 89 -6.91 12.31 2.96
N LEU A 90 -5.72 11.92 3.43
CA LEU A 90 -4.84 12.70 4.30
C LEU A 90 -5.48 13.11 5.65
N GLU A 91 -6.60 12.48 6.02
CA GLU A 91 -7.39 12.78 7.22
C GLU A 91 -7.40 11.64 8.24
N THR A 92 -7.14 10.42 7.80
CA THR A 92 -7.13 9.24 8.66
C THR A 92 -5.92 8.38 8.33
N ALA A 93 -5.28 7.83 9.35
CA ALA A 93 -4.16 6.90 9.15
C ALA A 93 -4.36 5.59 9.93
N TYR A 94 -4.02 4.49 9.27
CA TYR A 94 -3.77 3.20 9.90
C TYR A 94 -2.27 2.96 9.95
N VAL A 95 -1.76 2.57 11.11
CA VAL A 95 -0.40 2.07 11.28
C VAL A 95 -0.45 0.82 12.15
N GLY A 96 0.22 -0.25 11.71
CA GLY A 96 0.15 -1.51 12.43
C GLY A 96 1.17 -2.56 11.95
N SER A 97 0.94 -3.80 12.35
CA SER A 97 1.79 -4.94 12.00
C SER A 97 1.37 -5.63 10.69
N ALA A 98 0.12 -5.44 10.23
CA ALA A 98 -0.46 -6.14 9.09
C ALA A 98 0.14 -5.71 7.75
N ASN A 99 0.85 -6.62 7.08
CA ASN A 99 1.22 -6.43 5.68
C ASN A 99 0.00 -6.48 4.76
N LEU A 100 0.15 -5.95 3.54
CA LEU A 100 -0.89 -6.00 2.51
C LEU A 100 -0.95 -7.42 1.88
N THR A 101 -1.42 -8.35 2.69
CA THR A 101 -1.55 -9.78 2.36
C THR A 101 -2.85 -10.33 2.90
N GLY A 102 -3.35 -11.44 2.32
CA GLY A 102 -4.58 -12.07 2.79
C GLY A 102 -4.51 -12.58 4.24
N ALA A 103 -3.32 -12.98 4.72
CA ALA A 103 -3.12 -13.36 6.11
C ALA A 103 -3.09 -12.16 7.06
N GLY A 104 -2.40 -11.06 6.66
CA GLY A 104 -2.28 -9.85 7.46
C GLY A 104 -3.59 -9.08 7.58
N LEU A 105 -4.38 -9.00 6.52
CA LEU A 105 -5.65 -8.25 6.52
C LEU A 105 -6.87 -9.11 6.89
N GLY A 106 -6.66 -10.33 7.41
CA GLY A 106 -7.73 -11.17 7.94
C GLY A 106 -8.66 -11.77 6.89
N MET A 107 -8.23 -11.84 5.63
CA MET A 107 -9.01 -12.41 4.51
C MET A 107 -8.93 -13.95 4.45
N LYS A 108 -7.96 -14.54 5.13
CA LYS A 108 -7.88 -15.99 5.31
C LYS A 108 -8.82 -16.46 6.42
N GLY A 109 -9.20 -17.75 6.38
CA GLY A 109 -9.96 -18.38 7.46
C GLY A 109 -9.23 -18.29 8.82
N GLU A 110 -9.98 -18.39 9.91
CA GLU A 110 -9.49 -18.16 11.29
C GLU A 110 -8.20 -18.89 11.65
N ARG A 111 -8.04 -20.10 11.15
CA ARG A 111 -6.87 -20.95 11.42
C ARG A 111 -5.59 -20.51 10.68
N ASN A 112 -5.70 -19.64 9.67
CA ASN A 112 -4.62 -19.29 8.74
C ASN A 112 -4.33 -17.78 8.68
N ARG A 113 -5.00 -16.96 9.49
CA ARG A 113 -4.69 -15.52 9.58
C ARG A 113 -3.71 -15.23 10.69
N ASN A 114 -2.92 -14.19 10.51
CA ASN A 114 -2.02 -13.72 11.53
C ASN A 114 -2.79 -13.04 12.68
N PHE A 115 -2.19 -13.03 13.86
CA PHE A 115 -2.56 -12.10 14.91
C PHE A 115 -1.87 -10.77 14.65
N GLU A 116 -2.65 -9.74 14.35
CA GLU A 116 -2.14 -8.43 13.98
C GLU A 116 -2.70 -7.37 14.94
N ALA A 117 -1.91 -6.31 15.17
CA ALA A 117 -2.32 -5.17 15.97
C ALA A 117 -2.03 -3.87 15.22
N GLY A 118 -2.83 -2.85 15.46
CA GLY A 118 -2.63 -1.54 14.84
C GLY A 118 -3.63 -0.51 15.32
N VAL A 119 -3.34 0.74 14.97
CA VAL A 119 -4.17 1.91 15.28
C VAL A 119 -4.75 2.45 13.99
N LEU A 120 -6.05 2.72 13.99
CA LEU A 120 -6.74 3.50 12.98
C LEU A 120 -7.29 4.75 13.66
N THR A 121 -6.82 5.93 13.24
CA THR A 121 -7.17 7.19 13.91
C THR A 121 -7.21 8.36 12.93
N ASN A 122 -7.97 9.38 13.28
CA ASN A 122 -8.01 10.70 12.63
C ASN A 122 -7.42 11.79 13.53
N ALA A 123 -6.67 11.44 14.58
CA ALA A 123 -5.98 12.42 15.42
C ALA A 123 -4.95 13.20 14.54
N PRO A 124 -5.06 14.53 14.43
CA PRO A 124 -4.29 15.29 13.44
C PRO A 124 -2.78 15.11 13.58
N SER A 125 -2.25 15.15 14.79
CA SER A 125 -0.81 14.98 15.04
C SER A 125 -0.29 13.59 14.65
N PHE A 126 -1.10 12.54 14.79
CA PHE A 126 -0.73 11.19 14.36
C PHE A 126 -0.78 11.06 12.83
N VAL A 127 -1.81 11.60 12.20
CA VAL A 127 -1.96 11.59 10.74
C VAL A 127 -0.81 12.35 10.09
N GLU A 128 -0.45 13.53 10.60
CA GLU A 128 0.68 14.33 10.13
C GLU A 128 2.00 13.55 10.22
N GLN A 129 2.26 12.87 11.35
CA GLN A 129 3.46 12.04 11.48
C GLN A 129 3.48 10.87 10.49
N ALA A 130 2.34 10.22 10.24
CA ALA A 130 2.24 9.15 9.25
C ALA A 130 2.50 9.67 7.83
N ILE A 131 1.96 10.82 7.46
CA ILE A 131 2.21 11.51 6.18
C ILE A 131 3.69 11.83 6.05
N ASN A 132 4.28 12.48 7.04
CA ASN A 132 5.70 12.87 7.04
C ASN A 132 6.62 11.63 6.89
N GLN A 133 6.30 10.53 7.56
CA GLN A 133 7.07 9.29 7.44
C GLN A 133 6.93 8.66 6.05
N PHE A 134 5.75 8.70 5.45
CA PHE A 134 5.52 8.22 4.09
C PHE A 134 6.31 9.06 3.08
N ASP A 135 6.17 10.39 3.13
CA ASP A 135 6.83 11.33 2.24
C ASP A 135 8.35 11.30 2.38
N PHE A 136 8.88 11.09 3.58
CA PHE A 136 10.31 10.93 3.81
C PHE A 136 10.91 9.79 2.98
N VAL A 137 10.17 8.69 2.80
CA VAL A 137 10.58 7.59 1.94
C VAL A 137 10.24 7.88 0.49
N TRP A 138 9.05 8.39 0.21
CA TRP A 138 8.56 8.69 -1.13
C TRP A 138 9.49 9.65 -1.89
N ASN A 139 9.89 10.71 -1.24
CA ASN A 139 10.77 11.74 -1.80
C ASN A 139 12.26 11.33 -1.83
N GLY A 140 12.60 10.13 -1.38
CA GLY A 140 13.97 9.64 -1.41
C GLY A 140 14.95 10.40 -0.49
N SER A 141 14.48 11.00 0.60
CA SER A 141 15.28 11.85 1.51
C SER A 141 16.57 11.19 2.01
N GLN A 142 16.60 9.86 2.11
CA GLN A 142 17.79 9.10 2.53
C GLN A 142 18.55 8.41 1.38
N CYS A 143 18.12 8.58 0.13
CA CYS A 143 18.71 7.83 -0.99
C CYS A 143 20.19 8.12 -1.20
N LYS A 144 20.64 9.37 -1.00
CA LYS A 144 22.07 9.74 -1.14
C LYS A 144 22.99 8.92 -0.23
N LYS A 145 22.58 8.66 1.02
CA LYS A 145 23.33 7.93 2.05
C LYS A 145 22.89 6.45 2.20
N CYS A 146 22.06 5.94 1.30
CA CYS A 146 21.50 4.61 1.43
C CYS A 146 22.52 3.50 1.15
N GLY A 147 22.76 2.61 2.11
CA GLY A 147 23.62 1.43 1.95
C GLY A 147 23.01 0.33 1.07
N ARG A 148 21.74 0.43 0.68
CA ARG A 148 21.05 -0.57 -0.14
C ARG A 148 20.77 -0.12 -1.59
N LYS A 149 21.45 0.89 -2.07
CA LYS A 149 21.27 1.42 -3.44
C LYS A 149 21.33 0.34 -4.53
N ARG A 150 22.27 -0.61 -4.42
CA ARG A 150 22.45 -1.70 -5.39
C ARG A 150 21.22 -2.61 -5.53
N PHE A 151 20.35 -2.66 -4.52
CA PHE A 151 19.13 -3.48 -4.49
C PHE A 151 17.86 -2.65 -4.74
N CYS A 152 17.99 -1.35 -4.99
CA CYS A 152 16.88 -0.44 -5.18
C CYS A 152 16.69 -0.13 -6.67
N PRO A 153 15.62 -0.64 -7.33
CA PRO A 153 15.36 -0.34 -8.74
C PRO A 153 14.92 1.12 -8.95
N ASP A 154 14.23 1.69 -7.97
CA ASP A 154 13.59 3.03 -8.03
C ASP A 154 14.42 4.12 -7.35
N SER A 155 15.74 3.94 -7.27
CA SER A 155 16.59 4.98 -6.67
C SER A 155 16.57 6.25 -7.52
N PRO A 156 16.17 7.43 -6.96
CA PRO A 156 16.18 8.70 -7.70
C PRO A 156 17.59 9.15 -8.11
N LEU A 157 18.62 8.44 -7.66
CA LEU A 157 20.03 8.72 -8.00
C LEU A 157 20.56 7.89 -9.18
N LYS A 158 19.70 7.15 -9.86
CA LYS A 158 20.07 6.37 -11.06
C LYS A 158 19.88 7.14 -12.37
N TYR A 159 19.39 8.37 -12.28
CA TYR A 159 19.17 9.28 -13.41
C TYR A 159 20.06 10.48 -13.33
#